data_59edb5f227f15ad4b8989e75b0c68b17
#
_entry.id   59edb5f227f15ad4b8989e75b0c68b17
#
_cell.length_a   1.000
_cell.length_b   1.000
_cell.length_c   1.000
_cell.angle_alpha   90.00
_cell.angle_beta   90.00
_cell.angle_gamma   90.00
#
_symmetry.space_group_name_H-M   'P 1'
#
loop_
_entity.id
_entity.type
_entity.pdbx_description
1 polymer ?
#
loop_
_entity_poly.entity_id
_entity_poly.type
_entity_poly.pdbx_seq_one_letter_code
_entity_poly.pdbx_strand_id
1 'polypeptide(L)'
;MMRSAIEILNPGLAASVQDTGRWGYQSSGVPVSGAVDQFAFRLANLLVGNQTTEAAIEFMILGPTIKFNGPTFIAITGGTCQAQLDNQVLQLNQAYQVKAGSVLQFKPMIAGRFGYLAIKGGILTPSVLNSRATTSRIQLGGLAGRNLQVNDRLPVEISYGLANLAHRQLTVQQPMVKKKVLHFVKGPQWQLFSARAQQIFTSAEFAVSQQADRMGYRLTGPTLPVPAKNMLSEGTVTGNVQITRSGQPIVLLADRQTAG
;
A
#
# COMPACT_ATOMS: atom_id res chain seq x y z
N MET A 1 4.54 17.77 22.54
CA MET A 1 5.49 16.94 21.78
C MET A 1 6.23 17.85 20.81
N MET A 2 7.55 17.71 20.68
CA MET A 2 8.33 18.49 19.71
C MET A 2 8.10 17.94 18.31
N ARG A 3 7.87 18.83 17.35
CA ARG A 3 7.65 18.45 15.94
C ARG A 3 8.91 18.64 15.12
N SER A 4 9.10 17.78 14.14
CA SER A 4 10.10 17.85 13.10
C SER A 4 9.45 17.56 11.75
N ALA A 5 10.24 17.46 10.73
CA ALA A 5 9.79 17.03 9.41
C ALA A 5 10.77 16.03 8.81
N ILE A 6 10.27 15.18 7.96
CA ILE A 6 11.07 14.47 6.97
C ILE A 6 10.95 15.20 5.64
N GLU A 7 12.02 15.19 4.85
CA GLU A 7 12.09 15.83 3.55
C GLU A 7 12.31 14.80 2.46
N ILE A 8 11.50 14.85 1.41
CA ILE A 8 11.57 13.94 0.27
C ILE A 8 12.61 14.47 -0.71
N LEU A 9 13.78 13.82 -0.77
CA LEU A 9 14.84 14.16 -1.72
C LEU A 9 14.57 13.55 -3.10
N ASN A 10 13.94 12.37 -3.13
CA ASN A 10 13.47 11.69 -4.33
C ASN A 10 12.20 10.89 -3.97
N PRO A 11 11.08 11.02 -4.69
CA PRO A 11 9.84 10.32 -4.36
C PRO A 11 9.84 8.82 -4.72
N GLY A 12 10.85 8.31 -5.39
CA GLY A 12 10.83 6.98 -5.98
C GLY A 12 9.86 6.90 -7.16
N LEU A 13 9.27 5.72 -7.39
CA LEU A 13 8.32 5.55 -8.48
C LEU A 13 6.92 6.08 -8.13
N ALA A 14 6.41 5.67 -6.96
CA ALA A 14 5.15 6.17 -6.41
C ALA A 14 5.17 5.98 -4.89
N ALA A 15 5.14 7.06 -4.15
CA ALA A 15 5.05 7.06 -2.70
C ALA A 15 3.91 7.98 -2.25
N SER A 16 3.18 7.59 -1.22
CA SER A 16 2.06 8.35 -0.67
C SER A 16 1.88 8.07 0.81
N VAL A 17 1.23 9.00 1.50
CA VAL A 17 0.81 8.80 2.90
C VAL A 17 -0.41 7.92 2.92
N GLN A 18 -0.39 6.83 3.68
CA GLN A 18 -1.49 5.90 3.82
C GLN A 18 -1.71 5.54 5.29
N ASP A 19 -2.96 5.25 5.64
CA ASP A 19 -3.38 4.71 6.93
C ASP A 19 -4.29 3.48 6.73
N THR A 20 -5.22 3.21 7.65
CA THR A 20 -6.17 2.09 7.54
C THR A 20 -7.32 2.34 6.56
N GLY A 21 -7.40 3.55 5.99
CA GLY A 21 -8.42 3.94 5.00
C GLY A 21 -9.57 4.75 5.58
N ARG A 22 -10.33 5.36 4.68
CA ARG A 22 -11.44 6.30 4.90
C ARG A 22 -12.78 5.56 4.84
N TRP A 23 -13.16 4.98 5.94
CA TRP A 23 -14.37 4.16 6.05
C TRP A 23 -15.63 4.99 6.27
N GLY A 24 -16.77 4.50 5.75
CA GLY A 24 -18.09 5.09 5.97
C GLY A 24 -18.55 6.08 4.90
N TYR A 25 -17.74 6.37 3.88
CA TYR A 25 -18.05 7.41 2.88
C TYR A 25 -18.24 6.86 1.46
N GLN A 26 -18.31 5.53 1.28
CA GLN A 26 -18.48 4.90 -0.04
C GLN A 26 -19.83 5.26 -0.68
N SER A 27 -20.90 5.38 0.10
CA SER A 27 -22.21 5.82 -0.40
C SER A 27 -22.19 7.23 -1.01
N SER A 28 -21.23 8.06 -0.60
CA SER A 28 -20.99 9.40 -1.16
C SER A 28 -19.96 9.38 -2.29
N GLY A 29 -19.60 8.22 -2.84
CA GLY A 29 -18.64 8.09 -3.93
C GLY A 29 -17.17 8.23 -3.53
N VAL A 30 -16.85 8.30 -2.23
CA VAL A 30 -15.47 8.45 -1.75
C VAL A 30 -14.82 7.08 -1.53
N PRO A 31 -13.72 6.74 -2.23
CA PRO A 31 -13.01 5.49 -2.03
C PRO A 31 -12.43 5.36 -0.62
N VAL A 32 -12.36 4.12 -0.13
CA VAL A 32 -11.76 3.85 1.19
C VAL A 32 -10.28 4.19 1.19
N SER A 33 -9.55 3.84 0.14
CA SER A 33 -8.08 4.00 0.08
C SER A 33 -7.37 3.29 1.23
N GLY A 34 -6.30 3.88 1.79
CA GLY A 34 -5.48 3.27 2.82
C GLY A 34 -4.45 2.30 2.25
N ALA A 35 -3.71 1.66 3.14
CA ALA A 35 -2.65 0.72 2.76
C ALA A 35 -3.21 -0.47 1.97
N VAL A 36 -2.53 -0.83 0.87
CA VAL A 36 -2.92 -2.00 0.05
C VAL A 36 -2.65 -3.30 0.80
N ASP A 37 -1.47 -3.44 1.41
CA ASP A 37 -1.12 -4.54 2.30
C ASP A 37 -1.28 -4.10 3.76
N GLN A 38 -2.49 -4.30 4.30
CA GLN A 38 -2.83 -3.93 5.66
C GLN A 38 -1.99 -4.67 6.71
N PHE A 39 -1.53 -5.89 6.42
CA PHE A 39 -0.69 -6.64 7.34
C PHE A 39 0.69 -6.01 7.47
N ALA A 40 1.37 -5.80 6.34
CA ALA A 40 2.69 -5.17 6.32
C ALA A 40 2.65 -3.75 6.91
N PHE A 41 1.63 -2.96 6.57
CA PHE A 41 1.41 -1.62 7.12
C PHE A 41 1.31 -1.62 8.65
N ARG A 42 0.45 -2.49 9.21
CA ARG A 42 0.26 -2.60 10.67
C ARG A 42 1.52 -3.09 11.36
N LEU A 43 2.22 -4.05 10.75
CA LEU A 43 3.49 -4.56 11.26
C LEU A 43 4.55 -3.45 11.37
N ALA A 44 4.69 -2.61 10.34
CA ALA A 44 5.62 -1.47 10.36
C ALA A 44 5.34 -0.54 11.57
N ASN A 45 4.06 -0.22 11.79
CA ASN A 45 3.65 0.61 12.92
C ASN A 45 3.93 -0.05 14.29
N LEU A 46 3.63 -1.35 14.43
CA LEU A 46 3.91 -2.08 15.67
C LEU A 46 5.39 -2.12 16.00
N LEU A 47 6.25 -2.28 15.02
CA LEU A 47 7.71 -2.33 15.20
C LEU A 47 8.24 -1.02 15.81
N VAL A 48 7.74 0.13 15.40
CA VAL A 48 8.12 1.42 15.98
C VAL A 48 7.27 1.82 17.20
N GLY A 49 6.42 0.91 17.69
CA GLY A 49 5.58 1.14 18.88
C GLY A 49 4.46 2.17 18.66
N ASN A 50 3.97 2.30 17.43
CA ASN A 50 2.79 3.08 17.09
C ASN A 50 1.51 2.27 17.34
N GLN A 51 0.37 2.96 17.35
CA GLN A 51 -0.91 2.32 17.09
C GLN A 51 -0.92 1.82 15.64
N THR A 52 -1.61 0.70 15.38
CA THR A 52 -1.66 0.08 14.06
C THR A 52 -2.37 0.92 12.99
N THR A 53 -3.00 2.00 13.39
CA THR A 53 -3.77 2.94 12.57
C THR A 53 -3.00 4.20 12.18
N GLU A 54 -1.79 4.43 12.76
CA GLU A 54 -1.02 5.62 12.45
C GLU A 54 -0.56 5.65 10.99
N ALA A 55 -0.61 6.85 10.39
CA ALA A 55 -0.26 7.01 9.00
C ALA A 55 1.24 6.75 8.75
N ALA A 56 1.54 6.06 7.66
CA ALA A 56 2.88 5.71 7.21
C ALA A 56 3.06 6.07 5.74
N ILE A 57 4.28 5.98 5.22
CA ILE A 57 4.53 6.09 3.78
C ILE A 57 4.39 4.69 3.17
N GLU A 58 3.46 4.55 2.23
CA GLU A 58 3.42 3.42 1.30
C GLU A 58 4.16 3.81 0.03
N PHE A 59 4.98 2.89 -0.50
CA PHE A 59 5.67 3.08 -1.77
C PHE A 59 5.58 1.82 -2.64
N MET A 60 5.66 2.02 -3.95
CA MET A 60 5.52 0.94 -4.93
C MET A 60 6.83 0.77 -5.72
N ILE A 61 7.34 -0.46 -5.80
CA ILE A 61 8.53 -0.90 -6.58
C ILE A 61 9.82 -0.21 -6.15
N LEU A 62 9.91 1.12 -6.19
CA LEU A 62 11.08 1.90 -5.77
C LEU A 62 10.66 2.91 -4.70
N GLY A 63 11.20 2.77 -3.51
CA GLY A 63 10.93 3.66 -2.38
C GLY A 63 11.59 5.03 -2.51
N PRO A 64 11.15 6.00 -1.70
CA PRO A 64 11.65 7.37 -1.73
C PRO A 64 13.03 7.49 -1.07
N THR A 65 13.81 8.50 -1.47
CA THR A 65 14.97 8.96 -0.68
C THR A 65 14.49 10.04 0.28
N ILE A 66 14.74 9.84 1.57
CA ILE A 66 14.20 10.68 2.64
C ILE A 66 15.33 11.19 3.55
N LYS A 67 15.33 12.49 3.82
CA LYS A 67 16.17 13.11 4.86
C LYS A 67 15.34 13.35 6.12
N PHE A 68 15.90 12.98 7.27
CA PHE A 68 15.27 13.18 8.58
C PHE A 68 15.82 14.44 9.23
N ASN A 69 14.96 15.43 9.52
CA ASN A 69 15.39 16.68 10.14
C ASN A 69 15.42 16.62 11.69
N GLY A 70 15.01 15.51 12.27
CA GLY A 70 15.06 15.23 13.71
C GLY A 70 15.23 13.75 14.00
N PRO A 71 15.66 13.40 15.22
CA PRO A 71 15.80 12.00 15.61
C PRO A 71 14.42 11.32 15.75
N THR A 72 14.34 10.08 15.34
CA THR A 72 13.11 9.26 15.41
C THR A 72 13.44 7.77 15.33
N PHE A 73 12.39 6.93 15.30
CA PHE A 73 12.49 5.50 14.99
C PHE A 73 11.70 5.20 13.73
N ILE A 74 12.24 4.31 12.91
CA ILE A 74 11.63 3.85 11.67
C ILE A 74 11.57 2.33 11.61
N ALA A 75 10.62 1.79 10.85
CA ALA A 75 10.61 0.40 10.44
C ALA A 75 10.14 0.29 9.00
N ILE A 76 10.70 -0.69 8.27
CA ILE A 76 10.40 -0.95 6.87
C ILE A 76 9.86 -2.38 6.76
N THR A 77 8.72 -2.54 6.09
CA THR A 77 8.05 -3.83 5.90
C THR A 77 7.48 -3.95 4.48
N GLY A 78 6.88 -5.10 4.15
CA GLY A 78 6.23 -5.35 2.86
C GLY A 78 7.13 -6.08 1.87
N GLY A 79 7.15 -5.63 0.61
CA GLY A 79 7.95 -6.24 -0.44
C GLY A 79 9.45 -6.24 -0.13
N THR A 80 10.16 -7.20 -0.70
CA THR A 80 11.61 -7.36 -0.47
C THR A 80 12.40 -6.34 -1.30
N CYS A 81 13.10 -5.45 -0.63
CA CYS A 81 14.02 -4.47 -1.23
C CYS A 81 15.24 -4.28 -0.31
N GLN A 82 16.29 -3.68 -0.84
CA GLN A 82 17.40 -3.22 -0.04
C GLN A 82 17.16 -1.78 0.37
N ALA A 83 17.23 -1.49 1.67
CA ALA A 83 17.20 -0.15 2.23
C ALA A 83 18.55 0.19 2.86
N GLN A 84 18.96 1.45 2.80
CA GLN A 84 20.21 1.95 3.38
C GLN A 84 19.93 3.24 4.15
N LEU A 85 20.44 3.32 5.38
CA LEU A 85 20.44 4.50 6.22
C LEU A 85 21.91 4.95 6.40
N ASP A 86 22.26 6.11 5.90
CA ASP A 86 23.64 6.66 5.97
C ASP A 86 24.70 5.63 5.54
N ASN A 87 24.49 4.94 4.41
CA ASN A 87 25.34 3.86 3.87
C ASN A 87 25.29 2.53 4.63
N GLN A 88 24.59 2.43 5.75
CA GLN A 88 24.36 1.16 6.44
C GLN A 88 23.14 0.43 5.84
N VAL A 89 23.34 -0.82 5.41
CA VAL A 89 22.23 -1.66 4.92
C VAL A 89 21.36 -2.05 6.10
N LEU A 90 20.05 -1.82 5.94
CA LEU A 90 19.02 -2.17 6.92
C LEU A 90 18.38 -3.53 6.60
N GLN A 91 18.03 -4.27 7.64
CA GLN A 91 17.16 -5.43 7.52
C GLN A 91 15.69 -4.98 7.56
N LEU A 92 14.86 -5.58 6.71
CA LEU A 92 13.41 -5.36 6.76
C LEU A 92 12.82 -6.01 8.02
N ASN A 93 11.63 -5.55 8.40
CA ASN A 93 10.89 -6.04 9.58
C ASN A 93 11.63 -5.82 10.90
N GLN A 94 12.42 -4.76 10.98
CA GLN A 94 13.15 -4.34 12.17
C GLN A 94 13.02 -2.83 12.38
N ALA A 95 13.02 -2.41 13.65
CA ALA A 95 13.03 -1.00 14.04
C ALA A 95 14.47 -0.47 14.14
N TYR A 96 14.68 0.76 13.65
CA TYR A 96 15.96 1.46 13.68
C TYR A 96 15.81 2.86 14.25
N GLN A 97 16.78 3.26 15.07
CA GLN A 97 16.91 4.64 15.47
C GLN A 97 17.56 5.46 14.36
N VAL A 98 17.00 6.62 14.07
CA VAL A 98 17.47 7.56 13.06
C VAL A 98 17.92 8.85 13.75
N LYS A 99 19.04 9.41 13.34
CA LYS A 99 19.56 10.70 13.81
C LYS A 99 19.06 11.85 12.95
N ALA A 100 19.08 13.06 13.50
CA ALA A 100 18.89 14.27 12.69
C ALA A 100 19.96 14.36 11.58
N GLY A 101 19.53 14.65 10.37
CA GLY A 101 20.39 14.73 9.18
C GLY A 101 20.56 13.40 8.43
N SER A 102 20.20 12.26 9.00
CA SER A 102 20.29 10.95 8.34
C SER A 102 19.47 10.88 7.06
N VAL A 103 19.96 10.09 6.10
CA VAL A 103 19.31 9.88 4.80
C VAL A 103 19.01 8.40 4.59
N LEU A 104 17.73 8.09 4.35
CA LEU A 104 17.24 6.75 3.99
C LEU A 104 17.06 6.65 2.48
N GLN A 105 17.55 5.56 1.89
CA GLN A 105 17.45 5.27 0.46
C GLN A 105 16.98 3.84 0.23
N PHE A 106 16.30 3.61 -0.88
CA PHE A 106 15.84 2.29 -1.30
C PHE A 106 16.40 1.91 -2.67
N LYS A 107 16.71 0.63 -2.83
CA LYS A 107 16.90 0.01 -4.15
C LYS A 107 15.56 -0.53 -4.64
N PRO A 108 15.41 -0.79 -5.97
CA PRO A 108 14.20 -1.42 -6.49
C PRO A 108 13.85 -2.71 -5.77
N MET A 109 12.55 -2.99 -5.64
CA MET A 109 12.06 -4.26 -5.07
C MET A 109 12.45 -5.43 -5.96
N ILE A 110 12.91 -6.50 -5.34
CA ILE A 110 13.21 -7.78 -6.00
C ILE A 110 12.04 -8.78 -5.86
N ALA A 111 11.14 -8.55 -4.90
CA ALA A 111 9.91 -9.32 -4.74
C ALA A 111 8.84 -8.49 -4.03
N GLY A 112 7.57 -8.76 -4.35
CA GLY A 112 6.45 -7.94 -3.89
C GLY A 112 6.30 -6.66 -4.72
N ARG A 113 5.35 -5.81 -4.33
CA ARG A 113 5.03 -4.59 -5.06
C ARG A 113 4.92 -3.36 -4.17
N PHE A 114 4.49 -3.53 -2.92
CA PHE A 114 4.28 -2.45 -1.96
C PHE A 114 5.20 -2.61 -0.76
N GLY A 115 5.78 -1.49 -0.34
CA GLY A 115 6.57 -1.38 0.89
C GLY A 115 6.02 -0.26 1.77
N TYR A 116 6.30 -0.37 3.05
CA TYR A 116 5.81 0.56 4.07
C TYR A 116 6.98 1.06 4.91
N LEU A 117 7.03 2.37 5.10
CA LEU A 117 7.92 3.03 6.04
C LEU A 117 7.07 3.66 7.14
N ALA A 118 7.07 3.05 8.33
CA ALA A 118 6.52 3.65 9.52
C ALA A 118 7.57 4.50 10.23
N ILE A 119 7.12 5.63 10.78
CA ILE A 119 7.91 6.54 11.61
C ILE A 119 7.22 6.62 12.98
N LYS A 120 7.98 6.65 14.05
CA LYS A 120 7.42 6.78 15.41
C LYS A 120 6.55 8.04 15.53
N GLY A 121 5.32 7.87 16.04
CA GLY A 121 4.30 8.92 16.13
C GLY A 121 3.49 9.10 14.84
N GLY A 122 3.79 8.36 13.76
CA GLY A 122 3.10 8.45 12.47
C GLY A 122 3.43 9.70 11.66
N ILE A 123 2.83 9.79 10.47
CA ILE A 123 2.88 10.98 9.60
C ILE A 123 1.70 11.89 9.96
N LEU A 124 2.00 13.15 10.32
CA LEU A 124 1.03 14.08 10.90
C LEU A 124 0.40 15.02 9.87
N THR A 125 0.12 14.54 8.64
CA THR A 125 -0.68 15.29 7.67
C THR A 125 -2.11 15.50 8.18
N PRO A 126 -2.83 16.53 7.70
CA PRO A 126 -4.22 16.75 8.11
C PRO A 126 -5.11 15.53 7.85
N SER A 127 -5.96 15.20 8.82
CA SER A 127 -6.99 14.18 8.65
C SER A 127 -8.17 14.75 7.87
N VAL A 128 -8.62 14.01 6.84
CA VAL A 128 -9.78 14.37 6.02
C VAL A 128 -10.75 13.19 6.02
N LEU A 129 -11.98 13.42 6.47
CA LEU A 129 -12.99 12.36 6.65
C LEU A 129 -12.41 11.20 7.50
N ASN A 130 -11.83 11.53 8.66
CA ASN A 130 -11.23 10.62 9.64
C ASN A 130 -10.06 9.76 9.12
N SER A 131 -9.41 10.14 8.02
CA SER A 131 -8.26 9.42 7.47
C SER A 131 -7.22 10.38 6.90
N ARG A 132 -5.94 9.96 6.98
CA ARG A 132 -4.80 10.60 6.32
C ARG A 132 -4.44 9.94 4.99
N ALA A 133 -5.18 8.89 4.58
CA ALA A 133 -4.90 8.18 3.34
C ALA A 133 -5.02 9.09 2.12
N THR A 134 -4.03 9.02 1.24
CA THR A 134 -4.05 9.68 -0.06
C THR A 134 -4.97 8.93 -1.03
N THR A 135 -5.90 9.65 -1.64
CA THR A 135 -6.70 9.20 -2.78
C THR A 135 -6.43 10.11 -3.96
N SER A 136 -5.42 9.80 -4.75
CA SER A 136 -4.89 10.71 -5.79
C SER A 136 -5.90 11.02 -6.89
N ARG A 137 -6.80 10.09 -7.21
CA ARG A 137 -7.82 10.26 -8.25
C ARG A 137 -8.79 11.42 -7.96
N ILE A 138 -9.11 11.65 -6.69
CA ILE A 138 -10.01 12.74 -6.25
C ILE A 138 -9.26 13.81 -5.46
N GLN A 139 -7.93 13.77 -5.46
CA GLN A 139 -7.03 14.72 -4.78
C GLN A 139 -7.37 14.91 -3.30
N LEU A 140 -7.59 13.81 -2.57
CA LEU A 140 -8.04 13.85 -1.18
C LEU A 140 -7.03 13.21 -0.23
N GLY A 141 -6.83 13.81 0.96
CA GLY A 141 -6.00 13.31 2.05
C GLY A 141 -4.49 13.39 1.78
N GLY A 142 -3.70 12.68 2.57
CA GLY A 142 -2.25 12.66 2.48
C GLY A 142 -1.61 14.03 2.53
N LEU A 143 -0.62 14.26 1.67
CA LEU A 143 -0.06 15.57 1.39
C LEU A 143 -0.66 16.09 0.08
N ALA A 144 -1.57 17.05 0.17
CA ALA A 144 -2.24 17.68 -0.98
C ALA A 144 -2.97 16.69 -1.93
N GLY A 145 -3.43 15.54 -1.43
CA GLY A 145 -4.18 14.55 -2.21
C GLY A 145 -3.41 13.89 -3.36
N ARG A 146 -2.08 13.87 -3.33
CA ARG A 146 -1.22 13.38 -4.41
C ARG A 146 -0.08 12.51 -3.90
N ASN A 147 0.59 11.81 -4.81
CA ASN A 147 1.87 11.19 -4.53
C ASN A 147 2.90 12.24 -4.10
N LEU A 148 3.85 11.82 -3.28
CA LEU A 148 4.95 12.65 -2.81
C LEU A 148 5.82 13.11 -3.97
N GLN A 149 6.39 14.29 -3.84
CA GLN A 149 7.26 14.94 -4.80
C GLN A 149 8.57 15.37 -4.13
N VAL A 150 9.58 15.71 -4.94
CA VAL A 150 10.84 16.28 -4.44
C VAL A 150 10.55 17.56 -3.66
N ASN A 151 11.27 17.74 -2.54
CA ASN A 151 11.14 18.85 -1.59
C ASN A 151 9.86 18.86 -0.75
N ASP A 152 8.99 17.84 -0.85
CA ASP A 152 7.89 17.70 0.09
C ASP A 152 8.41 17.50 1.51
N ARG A 153 7.73 18.18 2.47
CA ARG A 153 8.02 18.06 3.90
C ARG A 153 6.83 17.48 4.62
N LEU A 154 7.03 16.33 5.26
CA LEU A 154 6.00 15.66 6.04
C LEU A 154 6.25 15.89 7.53
N PRO A 155 5.27 16.42 8.28
CA PRO A 155 5.41 16.63 9.71
C PRO A 155 5.42 15.27 10.44
N VAL A 156 6.37 15.12 11.37
CA VAL A 156 6.54 13.95 12.24
C VAL A 156 6.90 14.38 13.65
N GLU A 157 6.77 13.49 14.61
CA GLU A 157 7.23 13.73 15.99
C GLU A 157 8.73 13.43 16.13
N ILE A 158 9.39 14.20 17.00
CA ILE A 158 10.74 13.88 17.47
C ILE A 158 10.63 12.82 18.58
N SER A 159 11.43 11.78 18.47
CA SER A 159 11.49 10.71 19.46
C SER A 159 12.92 10.45 19.91
N TYR A 160 13.18 10.61 21.19
CA TYR A 160 14.48 10.34 21.81
C TYR A 160 14.42 9.07 22.67
N GLY A 161 15.54 8.35 22.76
CA GLY A 161 15.88 7.50 23.90
C GLY A 161 14.97 6.30 24.21
N LEU A 162 14.20 5.81 23.24
CA LEU A 162 13.36 4.61 23.43
C LEU A 162 14.19 3.35 23.18
N ALA A 163 15.12 3.04 24.10
CA ALA A 163 16.07 1.92 23.97
C ALA A 163 15.40 0.56 23.69
N ASN A 164 14.17 0.37 24.16
CA ASN A 164 13.39 -0.85 23.92
C ASN A 164 12.83 -1.00 22.51
N LEU A 165 12.85 0.04 21.67
CA LEU A 165 12.41 -0.04 20.27
C LEU A 165 13.52 -0.50 19.34
N ALA A 166 14.79 -0.16 19.61
CA ALA A 166 15.94 -0.43 18.73
C ALA A 166 16.20 -1.93 18.48
N HIS A 167 15.61 -2.82 19.26
CA HIS A 167 15.77 -4.27 19.15
C HIS A 167 14.52 -5.00 18.70
N ARG A 168 13.44 -4.27 18.37
CA ARG A 168 12.21 -4.88 17.87
C ARG A 168 12.44 -5.37 16.44
N GLN A 169 12.29 -6.65 16.26
CA GLN A 169 12.36 -7.30 14.95
C GLN A 169 11.34 -8.43 14.87
N LEU A 170 10.89 -8.70 13.65
CA LEU A 170 10.09 -9.89 13.37
C LEU A 170 10.92 -10.84 12.51
N THR A 171 11.14 -12.04 13.03
CA THR A 171 11.91 -13.12 12.37
C THR A 171 11.05 -13.96 11.43
N VAL A 172 9.96 -13.44 10.90
CA VAL A 172 9.15 -14.17 9.93
C VAL A 172 9.80 -14.02 8.55
N GLN A 173 10.45 -15.09 8.12
CA GLN A 173 10.76 -15.25 6.70
C GLN A 173 9.42 -15.46 5.98
N GLN A 174 8.96 -14.47 5.21
CA GLN A 174 7.87 -14.71 4.28
C GLN A 174 8.38 -15.65 3.19
N PRO A 175 7.84 -16.87 3.06
CA PRO A 175 8.29 -17.78 2.01
C PRO A 175 7.96 -17.12 0.66
N MET A 176 8.96 -17.00 -0.21
CA MET A 176 8.77 -16.63 -1.61
C MET A 176 8.06 -17.79 -2.32
N VAL A 177 6.75 -17.76 -2.33
CA VAL A 177 5.96 -18.76 -3.05
C VAL A 177 5.89 -18.37 -4.51
N LYS A 178 6.52 -19.17 -5.38
CA LYS A 178 6.57 -18.92 -6.84
C LYS A 178 5.18 -19.00 -7.51
N LYS A 179 4.30 -19.86 -7.01
CA LYS A 179 2.90 -19.96 -7.46
C LYS A 179 2.00 -20.00 -6.24
N LYS A 180 0.91 -19.23 -6.26
CA LYS A 180 -0.10 -19.25 -5.20
C LYS A 180 -1.44 -19.69 -5.79
N VAL A 181 -2.08 -20.64 -5.14
CA VAL A 181 -3.49 -20.93 -5.36
C VAL A 181 -4.29 -19.91 -4.55
N LEU A 182 -5.14 -19.16 -5.22
CA LEU A 182 -6.03 -18.19 -4.58
C LEU A 182 -7.42 -18.80 -4.48
N HIS A 183 -7.97 -18.81 -3.27
CA HIS A 183 -9.36 -19.18 -3.05
C HIS A 183 -10.25 -17.95 -3.23
N PHE A 184 -11.41 -18.14 -3.85
CA PHE A 184 -12.38 -17.09 -4.06
C PHE A 184 -13.79 -17.56 -3.71
N VAL A 185 -14.68 -16.63 -3.44
CA VAL A 185 -16.10 -16.85 -3.25
C VAL A 185 -16.84 -16.43 -4.52
N LYS A 186 -17.78 -17.25 -4.98
CA LYS A 186 -18.64 -16.94 -6.13
C LYS A 186 -19.49 -15.71 -5.82
N GLY A 187 -19.34 -14.66 -6.64
CA GLY A 187 -20.17 -13.46 -6.53
C GLY A 187 -21.59 -13.64 -7.08
N PRO A 188 -22.49 -12.68 -6.89
CA PRO A 188 -23.88 -12.77 -7.35
C PRO A 188 -24.01 -13.01 -8.86
N GLN A 189 -23.08 -12.47 -9.65
CA GLN A 189 -23.09 -12.57 -11.11
C GLN A 189 -22.45 -13.85 -11.64
N TRP A 190 -21.93 -14.74 -10.79
CA TRP A 190 -21.24 -15.96 -11.21
C TRP A 190 -22.05 -16.79 -12.20
N GLN A 191 -23.36 -16.96 -11.94
CA GLN A 191 -24.26 -17.76 -12.77
C GLN A 191 -24.56 -17.15 -14.16
N LEU A 192 -24.23 -15.86 -14.37
CA LEU A 192 -24.39 -15.21 -15.66
C LEU A 192 -23.28 -15.58 -16.66
N PHE A 193 -22.15 -16.08 -16.15
CA PHE A 193 -21.04 -16.53 -16.97
C PHE A 193 -21.27 -17.98 -17.44
N SER A 194 -20.94 -18.26 -18.70
CA SER A 194 -21.02 -19.59 -19.26
C SER A 194 -20.11 -20.58 -18.51
N ALA A 195 -20.42 -21.88 -18.55
CA ALA A 195 -19.59 -22.92 -17.97
C ALA A 195 -18.13 -22.86 -18.49
N ARG A 196 -17.94 -22.51 -19.77
CA ARG A 196 -16.61 -22.32 -20.38
C ARG A 196 -15.87 -21.14 -19.71
N ALA A 197 -16.52 -20.00 -19.47
CA ALA A 197 -15.90 -18.85 -18.82
C ALA A 197 -15.50 -19.20 -17.36
N GLN A 198 -16.39 -19.88 -16.62
CA GLN A 198 -16.14 -20.33 -15.28
C GLN A 198 -14.95 -21.31 -15.21
N GLN A 199 -14.87 -22.25 -16.15
CA GLN A 199 -13.75 -23.20 -16.26
C GLN A 199 -12.44 -22.47 -16.55
N ILE A 200 -12.40 -21.56 -17.52
CA ILE A 200 -11.19 -20.77 -17.82
C ILE A 200 -10.74 -20.00 -16.57
N PHE A 201 -11.66 -19.30 -15.88
CA PHE A 201 -11.32 -18.51 -14.69
C PHE A 201 -10.72 -19.36 -13.57
N THR A 202 -11.18 -20.61 -13.39
CA THR A 202 -10.76 -21.47 -12.28
C THR A 202 -9.53 -22.31 -12.59
N SER A 203 -9.22 -22.59 -13.86
CA SER A 203 -8.14 -23.50 -14.25
C SER A 203 -6.97 -22.86 -14.97
N ALA A 204 -7.17 -21.66 -15.55
CA ALA A 204 -6.11 -20.98 -16.30
C ALA A 204 -5.15 -20.22 -15.37
N GLU A 205 -3.94 -20.01 -15.86
CA GLU A 205 -2.96 -19.13 -15.21
C GLU A 205 -3.15 -17.69 -15.70
N PHE A 206 -3.15 -16.76 -14.73
CA PHE A 206 -3.18 -15.33 -14.99
C PHE A 206 -1.94 -14.67 -14.39
N ALA A 207 -1.40 -13.67 -15.08
CA ALA A 207 -0.28 -12.86 -14.61
C ALA A 207 -0.73 -11.44 -14.28
N VAL A 208 -0.12 -10.83 -13.26
CA VAL A 208 -0.35 -9.42 -12.97
C VAL A 208 0.31 -8.55 -14.03
N SER A 209 -0.47 -7.69 -14.69
CA SER A 209 0.05 -6.81 -15.75
C SER A 209 0.89 -5.66 -15.17
N GLN A 210 1.68 -5.01 -16.05
CA GLN A 210 2.43 -3.81 -15.68
C GLN A 210 1.52 -2.61 -15.38
N GLN A 211 0.29 -2.60 -15.89
CA GLN A 211 -0.73 -1.56 -15.65
C GLN A 211 -1.43 -1.68 -14.29
N ALA A 212 -1.00 -2.62 -13.44
CA ALA A 212 -1.54 -2.77 -12.11
C ALA A 212 -1.12 -1.60 -11.21
N ASP A 213 -2.08 -1.04 -10.48
CA ASP A 213 -1.92 0.09 -9.57
C ASP A 213 -2.68 -0.13 -8.26
N ARG A 214 -2.88 0.93 -7.48
CA ARG A 214 -3.65 0.89 -6.23
C ARG A 214 -5.17 0.69 -6.44
N MET A 215 -5.70 0.89 -7.64
CA MET A 215 -7.11 0.61 -7.95
C MET A 215 -7.38 -0.88 -8.13
N GLY A 216 -6.42 -1.60 -8.75
CA GLY A 216 -6.59 -3.03 -8.97
C GLY A 216 -5.42 -3.68 -9.71
N TYR A 217 -5.28 -4.99 -9.47
CA TYR A 217 -4.40 -5.82 -10.27
C TYR A 217 -5.12 -6.24 -11.54
N ARG A 218 -4.77 -5.59 -12.65
CA ARG A 218 -5.19 -6.04 -13.98
C ARG A 218 -4.46 -7.32 -14.30
N LEU A 219 -5.21 -8.37 -14.63
CA LEU A 219 -4.65 -9.67 -14.95
C LEU A 219 -4.58 -9.86 -16.45
N THR A 220 -3.48 -10.40 -16.95
CA THR A 220 -3.29 -10.86 -18.34
C THR A 220 -3.34 -12.38 -18.37
N GLY A 221 -4.02 -12.93 -19.35
CA GLY A 221 -4.25 -14.36 -19.51
C GLY A 221 -5.31 -14.64 -20.56
N PRO A 222 -5.89 -15.84 -20.57
CA PRO A 222 -6.97 -16.19 -21.48
C PRO A 222 -8.17 -15.23 -21.30
N THR A 223 -8.76 -14.84 -22.43
CA THR A 223 -9.97 -14.00 -22.46
C THR A 223 -11.19 -14.83 -22.01
N LEU A 224 -11.92 -14.30 -21.05
CA LEU A 224 -13.16 -14.89 -20.56
C LEU A 224 -14.33 -14.49 -21.47
N PRO A 225 -15.15 -15.44 -21.96
CA PRO A 225 -16.43 -15.10 -22.58
C PRO A 225 -17.31 -14.32 -21.60
N VAL A 226 -17.71 -13.10 -21.97
CA VAL A 226 -18.53 -12.24 -21.12
C VAL A 226 -20.02 -12.37 -21.49
N PRO A 227 -20.95 -12.23 -20.53
CA PRO A 227 -22.38 -12.20 -20.80
C PRO A 227 -22.75 -11.04 -21.73
N ALA A 228 -23.67 -11.28 -22.66
CA ALA A 228 -24.20 -10.23 -23.56
C ALA A 228 -25.05 -9.19 -22.82
N LYS A 229 -25.65 -9.56 -21.70
CA LYS A 229 -26.55 -8.69 -20.92
C LYS A 229 -25.71 -7.74 -20.05
N ASN A 230 -26.09 -6.45 -20.06
CA ASN A 230 -25.52 -5.48 -19.14
C ASN A 230 -25.88 -5.85 -17.70
N MET A 231 -24.89 -5.74 -16.83
CA MET A 231 -25.08 -5.94 -15.39
C MET A 231 -25.36 -4.60 -14.70
N LEU A 232 -26.16 -4.63 -13.66
CA LEU A 232 -26.34 -3.46 -12.79
C LEU A 232 -25.08 -3.22 -11.98
N SER A 233 -24.74 -1.94 -11.81
CA SER A 233 -23.63 -1.55 -10.96
C SER A 233 -23.94 -1.88 -9.48
N GLU A 234 -22.97 -2.44 -8.79
CA GLU A 234 -23.06 -2.81 -7.37
C GLU A 234 -21.93 -2.18 -6.58
N GLY A 235 -22.12 -2.09 -5.25
CA GLY A 235 -21.06 -1.66 -4.33
C GLY A 235 -19.86 -2.61 -4.39
N THR A 236 -18.64 -2.07 -4.44
CA THR A 236 -17.43 -2.87 -4.53
C THR A 236 -16.71 -2.98 -3.19
N VAL A 237 -16.00 -4.11 -2.98
CA VAL A 237 -15.10 -4.31 -1.84
C VAL A 237 -13.71 -4.70 -2.34
N THR A 238 -12.69 -4.51 -1.49
CA THR A 238 -11.33 -4.97 -1.78
C THR A 238 -11.33 -6.49 -1.98
N GLY A 239 -10.66 -6.95 -3.05
CA GLY A 239 -10.62 -8.36 -3.42
C GLY A 239 -11.74 -8.78 -4.38
N ASN A 240 -12.75 -7.93 -4.67
CA ASN A 240 -13.68 -8.23 -5.75
C ASN A 240 -12.91 -8.45 -7.05
N VAL A 241 -13.32 -9.45 -7.84
CA VAL A 241 -12.81 -9.68 -9.18
C VAL A 241 -13.84 -9.19 -10.19
N GLN A 242 -13.53 -8.10 -10.85
CA GLN A 242 -14.35 -7.53 -11.91
C GLN A 242 -13.87 -8.07 -13.27
N ILE A 243 -14.78 -8.61 -14.06
CA ILE A 243 -14.49 -9.02 -15.44
C ILE A 243 -14.86 -7.86 -16.38
N THR A 244 -13.87 -7.34 -17.08
CA THR A 244 -14.07 -6.25 -18.04
C THR A 244 -14.86 -6.71 -19.27
N ARG A 245 -15.38 -5.76 -20.05
CA ARG A 245 -16.03 -6.07 -21.35
C ARG A 245 -15.09 -6.78 -22.32
N SER A 246 -13.77 -6.60 -22.18
CA SER A 246 -12.76 -7.33 -22.96
C SER A 246 -12.47 -8.74 -22.42
N GLY A 247 -13.15 -9.19 -21.36
CA GLY A 247 -12.96 -10.52 -20.76
C GLY A 247 -11.71 -10.65 -19.89
N GLN A 248 -11.07 -9.54 -19.53
CA GLN A 248 -9.89 -9.58 -18.63
C GLN A 248 -10.29 -9.31 -17.18
N PRO A 249 -9.81 -10.15 -16.22
CA PRO A 249 -10.09 -9.93 -14.79
C PRO A 249 -9.29 -8.78 -14.22
N ILE A 250 -9.89 -8.05 -13.27
CA ILE A 250 -9.24 -7.06 -12.42
C ILE A 250 -9.57 -7.40 -10.96
N VAL A 251 -8.56 -7.64 -10.15
CA VAL A 251 -8.73 -7.79 -8.69
C VAL A 251 -8.68 -6.40 -8.07
N LEU A 252 -9.80 -5.93 -7.53
CA LEU A 252 -9.95 -4.59 -6.98
C LEU A 252 -9.18 -4.41 -5.67
N LEU A 253 -8.44 -3.30 -5.56
CA LEU A 253 -7.59 -2.98 -4.42
C LEU A 253 -8.10 -1.75 -3.63
N ALA A 254 -7.21 -1.09 -2.89
CA ALA A 254 -7.55 -0.04 -1.93
C ALA A 254 -8.24 1.19 -2.57
N ASP A 255 -7.77 1.68 -3.72
CA ASP A 255 -8.31 2.86 -4.40
C ASP A 255 -9.40 2.53 -5.44
N ARG A 256 -9.98 1.33 -5.37
CA ARG A 256 -11.06 0.91 -6.26
C ARG A 256 -12.21 1.90 -6.28
N GLN A 257 -12.99 1.87 -7.37
CA GLN A 257 -14.25 2.60 -7.43
C GLN A 257 -15.22 2.11 -6.34
N THR A 258 -16.15 2.97 -5.95
CA THR A 258 -17.16 2.64 -4.90
C THR A 258 -18.27 1.74 -5.43
N ALA A 259 -18.56 1.84 -6.73
CA ALA A 259 -19.51 0.98 -7.45
C ALA A 259 -18.93 0.59 -8.81
N GLY A 260 -19.27 -0.60 -9.31
CA GLY A 260 -18.79 -1.15 -10.58
C GLY A 260 -19.70 -2.21 -11.16
#